data_8760468a3c7ea5552629250f753e75ab
#
_entry.id   8760468a3c7ea5552629250f753e75ab
#
_cell.length_a   1.000
_cell.length_b   1.000
_cell.length_c   1.000
_cell.angle_alpha   90.00
_cell.angle_beta   90.00
_cell.angle_gamma   90.00
#
_symmetry.space_group_name_H-M   'P 1'
#
loop_
_entity.id
_entity.type
_entity.pdbx_description
1 polymer ?
#
loop_
_entity_poly.entity_id
_entity_poly.type
_entity_poly.pdbx_seq_one_letter_code
_entity_poly.pdbx_strand_id
1 'polypeptide(L)'
;MTAALVDRALSIGADPRESADERFRRRLLVGVALIILPFGFVWGCLYWAIGEHAVALTPWAYVTGSAISLAVFARTRNFATLRTAQQVLILVAPALGTIMLGGLDESSSVILWCLFAPLGAVAFDRPGRAWPW
;
A
#
# COMPACT_ATOMS: atom_id res chain seq x y z
N MET A 1 -0.69 11.01 -24.30
CA MET A 1 -0.50 9.55 -24.04
C MET A 1 -0.46 9.21 -22.54
N THR A 2 0.22 9.99 -21.72
CA THR A 2 0.34 9.79 -20.26
C THR A 2 -0.98 9.92 -19.49
N ALA A 3 -1.82 10.92 -19.77
CA ALA A 3 -3.10 11.11 -19.06
C ALA A 3 -4.09 9.95 -19.24
N ALA A 4 -4.17 9.39 -20.44
CA ALA A 4 -5.05 8.25 -20.72
C ALA A 4 -4.58 6.97 -20.01
N LEU A 5 -3.27 6.74 -19.88
CA LEU A 5 -2.72 5.60 -19.15
C LEU A 5 -2.97 5.74 -17.64
N VAL A 6 -2.79 6.93 -17.09
CA VAL A 6 -3.10 7.21 -15.67
C VAL A 6 -4.58 7.00 -15.39
N ASP A 7 -5.46 7.52 -16.24
CA ASP A 7 -6.90 7.34 -16.04
C ASP A 7 -7.33 5.87 -16.15
N ARG A 8 -6.73 5.11 -17.07
CA ARG A 8 -6.95 3.67 -17.19
C ARG A 8 -6.46 2.91 -15.95
N ALA A 9 -5.31 3.25 -15.41
CA ALA A 9 -4.78 2.65 -14.18
C ALA A 9 -5.67 2.97 -12.97
N LEU A 10 -6.14 4.23 -12.84
CA LEU A 10 -7.05 4.64 -11.78
C LEU A 10 -8.48 4.10 -11.95
N SER A 11 -8.83 3.55 -13.11
CA SER A 11 -10.12 2.90 -13.37
C SER A 11 -10.15 1.41 -12.99
N ILE A 12 -9.04 0.87 -12.46
CA ILE A 12 -8.99 -0.51 -11.98
C ILE A 12 -10.12 -0.75 -10.96
N GLY A 13 -10.92 -1.81 -11.19
CA GLY A 13 -12.03 -2.19 -10.34
C GLY A 13 -13.23 -1.24 -10.38
N ALA A 14 -13.35 -0.33 -11.36
CA ALA A 14 -14.46 0.58 -11.48
C ALA A 14 -15.81 -0.16 -11.63
N ASP A 15 -16.83 0.30 -10.89
CA ASP A 15 -18.21 -0.15 -11.02
C ASP A 15 -19.06 1.03 -11.51
N PRO A 16 -19.89 0.85 -12.55
CA PRO A 16 -20.81 1.90 -13.03
C PRO A 16 -21.81 2.39 -11.97
N ARG A 17 -22.04 1.60 -10.92
CA ARG A 17 -22.99 1.90 -9.85
C ARG A 17 -22.36 2.62 -8.66
N GLU A 18 -21.05 2.88 -8.70
CA GLU A 18 -20.35 3.60 -7.64
C GLU A 18 -20.86 5.03 -7.47
N SER A 19 -21.07 5.44 -6.21
CA SER A 19 -21.26 6.84 -5.86
C SER A 19 -20.00 7.66 -6.14
N ALA A 20 -20.12 8.98 -6.21
CA ALA A 20 -18.98 9.87 -6.42
C ALA A 20 -17.92 9.72 -5.30
N ASP A 21 -18.36 9.56 -4.05
CA ASP A 21 -17.48 9.36 -2.89
C ASP A 21 -16.74 8.00 -2.95
N GLU A 22 -17.44 6.92 -3.27
CA GLU A 22 -16.82 5.59 -3.44
C GLU A 22 -15.79 5.58 -4.57
N ARG A 23 -16.11 6.22 -5.69
CA ARG A 23 -15.18 6.39 -6.81
C ARG A 23 -13.93 7.17 -6.41
N PHE A 24 -14.11 8.25 -5.65
CA PHE A 24 -12.98 9.05 -5.16
C PHE A 24 -12.06 8.23 -4.25
N ARG A 25 -12.62 7.54 -3.24
CA ARG A 25 -11.85 6.69 -2.31
C ARG A 25 -11.12 5.57 -3.03
N ARG A 26 -11.77 4.92 -3.99
CA ARG A 26 -11.16 3.86 -4.81
C ARG A 26 -9.99 4.41 -5.63
N ARG A 27 -10.21 5.51 -6.37
CA ARG A 27 -9.15 6.13 -7.19
C ARG A 27 -7.96 6.58 -6.34
N LEU A 28 -8.24 7.13 -5.17
CA LEU A 28 -7.21 7.56 -4.23
C LEU A 28 -6.38 6.37 -3.73
N LEU A 29 -7.02 5.31 -3.25
CA LEU A 29 -6.34 4.11 -2.75
C LEU A 29 -5.53 3.40 -3.85
N VAL A 30 -6.12 3.21 -5.02
CA VAL A 30 -5.43 2.61 -6.17
C VAL A 30 -4.26 3.48 -6.61
N GLY A 31 -4.43 4.80 -6.68
CA GLY A 31 -3.39 5.75 -7.03
C GLY A 31 -2.21 5.71 -6.06
N VAL A 32 -2.49 5.76 -4.76
CA VAL A 32 -1.46 5.65 -3.70
C VAL A 32 -0.72 4.32 -3.81
N ALA A 33 -1.43 3.20 -3.94
CA ALA A 33 -0.80 1.89 -4.10
C ALA A 33 0.12 1.83 -5.33
N LEU A 34 -0.34 2.33 -6.48
CA LEU A 34 0.46 2.35 -7.71
C LEU A 34 1.69 3.25 -7.62
N ILE A 35 1.61 4.37 -6.90
CA ILE A 35 2.75 5.26 -6.67
C ILE A 35 3.78 4.60 -5.75
N ILE A 36 3.34 3.92 -4.69
CA ILE A 36 4.26 3.31 -3.72
C ILE A 36 5.00 2.10 -4.30
N LEU A 37 4.41 1.36 -5.26
CA LEU A 37 5.03 0.17 -5.85
C LEU A 37 6.48 0.41 -6.37
N PRO A 38 6.76 1.39 -7.25
CA PRO A 38 8.11 1.63 -7.74
C PRO A 38 9.06 2.09 -6.63
N PHE A 39 8.57 2.88 -5.66
CA PHE A 39 9.39 3.30 -4.52
C PHE A 39 9.77 2.12 -3.63
N GLY A 40 8.83 1.24 -3.31
CA GLY A 40 9.09 0.02 -2.54
C GLY A 40 10.07 -0.91 -3.25
N PHE A 41 9.96 -1.04 -4.57
CA PHE A 41 10.90 -1.82 -5.36
C PHE A 41 12.32 -1.25 -5.29
N VAL A 42 12.48 0.05 -5.54
CA VAL A 42 13.78 0.76 -5.47
C VAL A 42 14.37 0.65 -4.06
N TRP A 43 13.54 0.80 -3.02
CA TRP A 43 13.98 0.68 -1.63
C TRP A 43 14.54 -0.71 -1.32
N GLY A 44 13.90 -1.77 -1.79
CA GLY A 44 14.43 -3.13 -1.69
C GLY A 44 15.77 -3.30 -2.40
N CYS A 45 15.91 -2.71 -3.61
CA CYS A 45 17.18 -2.73 -4.33
C CYS A 45 18.29 -1.98 -3.57
N LEU A 46 17.97 -0.87 -2.90
CA LEU A 46 18.94 -0.13 -2.07
C LEU A 46 19.42 -0.98 -0.89
N TYR A 47 18.52 -1.59 -0.14
CA TYR A 47 18.91 -2.49 0.95
C TYR A 47 19.77 -3.65 0.44
N TRP A 48 19.40 -4.23 -0.68
CA TRP A 48 20.20 -5.29 -1.30
C TRP A 48 21.60 -4.83 -1.65
N ALA A 49 21.75 -3.63 -2.23
CA ALA A 49 23.02 -3.07 -2.66
C ALA A 49 23.99 -2.75 -1.49
N ILE A 50 23.45 -2.41 -0.32
CA ILE A 50 24.25 -2.15 0.89
C ILE A 50 24.52 -3.40 1.72
N GLY A 51 24.09 -4.60 1.25
CA GLY A 51 24.35 -5.87 1.92
C GLY A 51 23.26 -6.32 2.90
N GLU A 52 22.22 -5.52 3.12
CA GLU A 52 21.08 -5.85 4.00
C GLU A 52 20.03 -6.71 3.28
N HIS A 53 20.47 -7.90 2.82
CA HIS A 53 19.66 -8.78 1.95
C HIS A 53 18.37 -9.25 2.60
N ALA A 54 18.40 -9.54 3.90
CA ALA A 54 17.21 -9.98 4.63
C ALA A 54 16.19 -8.84 4.76
N VAL A 55 16.64 -7.61 5.02
CA VAL A 55 15.79 -6.42 5.11
C VAL A 55 15.16 -6.08 3.76
N ALA A 56 15.90 -6.26 2.66
CA ALA A 56 15.41 -6.02 1.30
C ALA A 56 14.12 -6.82 0.98
N LEU A 57 13.92 -7.96 1.62
CA LEU A 57 12.72 -8.78 1.44
C LEU A 57 11.45 -8.08 1.94
N THR A 58 11.55 -7.18 2.93
CA THR A 58 10.37 -6.51 3.50
C THR A 58 9.68 -5.55 2.50
N PRO A 59 10.38 -4.58 1.85
CA PRO A 59 9.77 -3.77 0.82
C PRO A 59 9.39 -4.58 -0.42
N TRP A 60 10.13 -5.62 -0.80
CA TRP A 60 9.74 -6.46 -1.92
C TRP A 60 8.49 -7.31 -1.62
N ALA A 61 8.34 -7.81 -0.38
CA ALA A 61 7.11 -8.48 0.04
C ALA A 61 5.92 -7.53 0.01
N TYR A 62 6.11 -6.27 0.45
CA TYR A 62 5.08 -5.22 0.31
C TYR A 62 4.69 -5.01 -1.16
N VAL A 63 5.67 -4.83 -2.06
CA VAL A 63 5.43 -4.63 -3.50
C VAL A 63 4.67 -5.81 -4.09
N THR A 64 5.11 -7.02 -3.80
CA THR A 64 4.48 -8.25 -4.31
C THR A 64 3.05 -8.39 -3.77
N GLY A 65 2.86 -8.25 -2.47
CA GLY A 65 1.54 -8.32 -1.83
C GLY A 65 0.58 -7.25 -2.34
N SER A 66 1.09 -6.02 -2.52
CA SER A 66 0.31 -4.91 -3.06
C SER A 66 -0.09 -5.15 -4.51
N ALA A 67 0.81 -5.64 -5.36
CA ALA A 67 0.51 -6.00 -6.75
C ALA A 67 -0.53 -7.12 -6.83
N ILE A 68 -0.39 -8.17 -5.99
CA ILE A 68 -1.38 -9.26 -5.91
C ILE A 68 -2.74 -8.72 -5.46
N SER A 69 -2.79 -7.88 -4.43
CA SER A 69 -4.05 -7.31 -3.94
C SER A 69 -4.75 -6.45 -4.97
N LEU A 70 -4.00 -5.67 -5.76
CA LEU A 70 -4.53 -4.91 -6.90
C LEU A 70 -5.05 -5.82 -8.01
N ALA A 71 -4.35 -6.90 -8.33
CA ALA A 71 -4.79 -7.88 -9.33
C ALA A 71 -6.07 -8.62 -8.90
N VAL A 72 -6.16 -8.99 -7.63
CA VAL A 72 -7.38 -9.58 -7.04
C VAL A 72 -8.52 -8.57 -7.09
N PHE A 73 -8.27 -7.32 -6.71
CA PHE A 73 -9.26 -6.26 -6.77
C PHE A 73 -9.77 -5.99 -8.19
N ALA A 74 -8.89 -5.99 -9.18
CA ALA A 74 -9.27 -5.84 -10.59
C ALA A 74 -10.30 -6.89 -11.05
N ARG A 75 -10.25 -8.10 -10.48
CA ARG A 75 -11.17 -9.20 -10.79
C ARG A 75 -12.42 -9.22 -9.92
N THR A 76 -12.26 -9.01 -8.62
CA THR A 76 -13.35 -9.17 -7.63
C THR A 76 -14.14 -7.89 -7.37
N ARG A 77 -13.54 -6.72 -7.66
CA ARG A 77 -14.08 -5.38 -7.33
C ARG A 77 -14.41 -5.22 -5.84
N ASN A 78 -13.85 -6.04 -4.98
CA ASN A 78 -14.07 -5.97 -3.54
C ASN A 78 -13.12 -4.93 -2.92
N PHE A 79 -13.61 -3.69 -2.78
CA PHE A 79 -12.85 -2.59 -2.22
C PHE A 79 -12.41 -2.82 -0.77
N ALA A 80 -13.24 -3.50 0.04
CA ALA A 80 -12.90 -3.80 1.43
C ALA A 80 -11.67 -4.71 1.52
N THR A 81 -11.57 -5.72 0.66
CA THR A 81 -10.41 -6.62 0.61
C THR A 81 -9.14 -5.86 0.21
N LEU A 82 -9.19 -5.02 -0.84
CA LEU A 82 -8.04 -4.20 -1.25
C LEU A 82 -7.59 -3.30 -0.10
N ARG A 83 -8.52 -2.55 0.50
CA ARG A 83 -8.23 -1.63 1.60
C ARG A 83 -7.55 -2.34 2.76
N THR A 84 -8.13 -3.44 3.25
CA THR A 84 -7.57 -4.19 4.37
C THR A 84 -6.19 -4.76 4.03
N ALA A 85 -6.00 -5.30 2.83
CA ALA A 85 -4.70 -5.80 2.39
C ALA A 85 -3.64 -4.69 2.39
N GLN A 86 -3.95 -3.51 1.84
CA GLN A 86 -3.02 -2.38 1.82
C GLN A 86 -2.68 -1.88 3.23
N GLN A 87 -3.68 -1.82 4.13
CA GLN A 87 -3.47 -1.42 5.52
C GLN A 87 -2.58 -2.40 6.29
N VAL A 88 -2.82 -3.70 6.13
CA VAL A 88 -1.99 -4.73 6.76
C VAL A 88 -0.56 -4.68 6.22
N LEU A 89 -0.39 -4.54 4.90
CA LEU A 89 0.93 -4.48 4.28
C LEU A 89 1.74 -3.27 4.76
N ILE A 90 1.12 -2.08 4.80
CA ILE A 90 1.82 -0.85 5.24
C ILE A 90 2.07 -0.82 6.75
N LEU A 91 1.34 -1.61 7.53
CA LEU A 91 1.60 -1.78 8.96
C LEU A 91 2.72 -2.80 9.20
N VAL A 92 2.64 -3.96 8.56
CA VAL A 92 3.52 -5.10 8.86
C VAL A 92 4.91 -4.94 8.25
N ALA A 93 5.02 -4.49 6.99
CA ALA A 93 6.30 -4.45 6.31
C ALA A 93 7.30 -3.47 6.97
N PRO A 94 6.94 -2.22 7.32
CA PRO A 94 7.86 -1.33 8.03
C PRO A 94 8.17 -1.80 9.46
N ALA A 95 7.20 -2.41 10.16
CA ALA A 95 7.42 -2.95 11.49
C ALA A 95 8.46 -4.07 11.46
N LEU A 96 8.34 -5.02 10.52
CA LEU A 96 9.33 -6.07 10.32
C LEU A 96 10.68 -5.49 9.91
N GLY A 97 10.72 -4.53 8.98
CA GLY A 97 11.94 -3.86 8.57
C GLY A 97 12.66 -3.19 9.74
N THR A 98 11.92 -2.53 10.63
CA THR A 98 12.48 -1.91 11.85
C THR A 98 13.10 -2.96 12.78
N ILE A 99 12.43 -4.09 13.00
CA ILE A 99 12.95 -5.17 13.85
C ILE A 99 14.23 -5.77 13.24
N MET A 100 14.22 -6.01 11.91
CA MET A 100 15.35 -6.62 11.20
C MET A 100 16.56 -5.71 11.11
N LEU A 101 16.37 -4.39 11.13
CA LEU A 101 17.44 -3.39 11.17
C LEU A 101 18.03 -3.16 12.58
N GLY A 102 17.52 -3.82 13.61
CA GLY A 102 18.06 -3.66 14.98
C GLY A 102 17.29 -2.69 15.87
N GLY A 103 16.11 -2.22 15.42
CA GLY A 103 15.25 -1.34 16.21
C GLY A 103 15.13 0.08 15.68
N LEU A 104 14.63 0.99 16.53
CA LEU A 104 14.31 2.36 16.11
C LEU A 104 15.55 3.17 15.71
N ASP A 105 16.64 3.05 16.45
CA ASP A 105 17.84 3.84 16.25
C ASP A 105 18.53 3.46 14.93
N GLU A 106 18.64 2.17 14.65
CA GLU A 106 19.32 1.65 13.46
C GLU A 106 18.45 1.73 12.19
N SER A 107 17.12 1.74 12.35
CA SER A 107 16.18 1.74 11.21
C SER A 107 15.89 3.12 10.63
N SER A 108 16.53 4.19 11.13
CA SER A 108 16.25 5.57 10.69
C SER A 108 14.74 5.89 10.69
N SER A 109 14.03 5.40 11.72
CA SER A 109 12.60 5.64 11.93
C SER A 109 11.67 5.06 10.83
N VAL A 110 12.05 3.99 10.16
CA VAL A 110 11.21 3.29 9.16
C VAL A 110 9.84 2.93 9.72
N ILE A 111 9.72 2.70 11.03
CA ILE A 111 8.44 2.44 11.72
C ILE A 111 7.37 3.54 11.49
N LEU A 112 7.79 4.77 11.20
CA LEU A 112 6.85 5.88 10.95
C LEU A 112 5.92 5.62 9.76
N TRP A 113 6.33 4.77 8.81
CA TRP A 113 5.46 4.35 7.72
C TRP A 113 4.22 3.60 8.20
N CYS A 114 4.27 2.97 9.38
CA CYS A 114 3.10 2.33 9.98
C CYS A 114 1.96 3.31 10.28
N LEU A 115 2.24 4.60 10.43
CA LEU A 115 1.23 5.64 10.64
C LEU A 115 0.27 5.80 9.44
N PHE A 116 0.69 5.36 8.25
CA PHE A 116 -0.18 5.36 7.08
C PHE A 116 -1.34 4.36 7.20
N ALA A 117 -1.24 3.32 8.06
CA ALA A 117 -2.34 2.39 8.29
C ALA A 117 -3.55 3.09 8.97
N PRO A 118 -3.42 3.75 10.13
CA PRO A 118 -4.53 4.46 10.74
C PRO A 118 -4.99 5.66 9.91
N LEU A 119 -4.08 6.39 9.25
CA LEU A 119 -4.45 7.47 8.32
C LEU A 119 -5.27 6.95 7.14
N GLY A 120 -4.87 5.81 6.58
CA GLY A 120 -5.62 5.13 5.54
C GLY A 120 -6.99 4.65 6.02
N ALA A 121 -7.09 4.17 7.27
CA ALA A 121 -8.37 3.79 7.85
C ALA A 121 -9.35 4.98 7.91
N VAL A 122 -8.89 6.13 8.39
CA VAL A 122 -9.70 7.34 8.43
C VAL A 122 -10.09 7.82 7.03
N ALA A 123 -9.16 7.76 6.07
CA ALA A 123 -9.39 8.25 4.71
C ALA A 123 -10.31 7.33 3.88
N PHE A 124 -10.21 6.01 4.07
CA PHE A 124 -10.86 5.01 3.20
C PHE A 124 -12.03 4.28 3.84
N ASP A 125 -12.19 4.37 5.17
CA ASP A 125 -13.30 3.72 5.87
C ASP A 125 -14.53 4.63 6.00
N ARG A 126 -15.67 4.01 6.23
CA ARG A 126 -16.88 4.77 6.63
C ARG A 126 -16.73 5.22 8.07
N PRO A 127 -17.32 6.39 8.45
CA PRO A 127 -17.35 6.82 9.84
C PRO A 127 -17.87 5.69 10.76
N GLY A 128 -17.13 5.38 11.82
CA GLY A 128 -17.45 4.32 12.77
C GLY A 128 -16.82 2.94 12.48
N ARG A 129 -16.22 2.70 11.32
CA ARG A 129 -15.50 1.46 11.02
C ARG A 129 -13.97 1.57 11.08
N ALA A 130 -13.44 2.77 11.25
CA ALA A 130 -12.00 3.00 11.39
C ALA A 130 -11.43 2.62 12.76
N TRP A 131 -12.27 2.32 13.74
CA TRP A 131 -11.88 2.06 15.13
C TRP A 131 -10.88 0.90 15.36
N PRO A 132 -10.84 -0.21 14.57
CA PRO A 132 -9.88 -1.29 14.81
C PRO A 132 -8.42 -0.95 14.49
N TRP A 133 -8.14 0.18 13.86
CA TRP A 133 -6.80 0.65 13.40
C TRP A 133 -6.24 1.78 14.32
#